data_ef43fa97f69ab9a766b6465c12c4b7a7
#
_entry.id   ef43fa97f69ab9a766b6465c12c4b7a7
#
_cell.length_a   1.000
_cell.length_b   1.000
_cell.length_c   1.000
_cell.angle_alpha   90.00
_cell.angle_beta   90.00
_cell.angle_gamma   90.00
#
_symmetry.space_group_name_H-M   'P 1'
#
loop_
_entity.id
_entity.type
_entity.pdbx_description
1 polymer ?
#
loop_
_entity_poly.entity_id
_entity_poly.type
_entity_poly.pdbx_seq_one_letter_code
_entity_poly.pdbx_strand_id
1 'polypeptide(L)'
;EYSNDKLFPEEYHKILYFKNEGKHIFSWQASENTVEEPLLVIKAGSDPSLTATVNVRALTQQEIDENYSQPENQSYKTITPDAYSFKDGVHELTFATNETSKYLYLNFDVAKIYQLIKSAPGSKLVLALQLESTEEGIVNVEMNRVLYVFDINGQQVEWGKKDIQIESATYSSMSVKLKAEIADNISNFSC
;
A
#
# COMPACT_ATOMS: atom_id res chain seq x y z
N GLU A 1 36.44 33.75 12.53
CA GLU A 1 35.64 33.12 11.45
C GLU A 1 35.06 31.84 12.03
N TYR A 2 33.78 31.87 12.41
CA TYR A 2 33.06 30.67 12.83
C TYR A 2 32.74 29.85 11.57
N SER A 3 33.40 28.71 11.43
CA SER A 3 33.07 27.75 10.35
C SER A 3 31.65 27.26 10.59
N ASN A 4 30.79 27.39 9.61
CA ASN A 4 29.41 26.84 9.61
C ASN A 4 29.40 25.32 9.84
N ASP A 5 30.47 24.62 9.49
CA ASP A 5 30.63 23.17 9.65
C ASP A 5 30.57 22.69 11.12
N LYS A 6 30.87 23.60 12.08
CA LYS A 6 30.72 23.27 13.51
C LYS A 6 29.28 23.40 14.04
N LEU A 7 28.44 24.17 13.32
CA LEU A 7 27.03 24.35 13.69
C LEU A 7 26.12 23.34 12.98
N PHE A 8 26.53 22.87 11.79
CA PHE A 8 25.80 21.92 11.00
C PHE A 8 26.76 20.85 10.47
N PRO A 9 26.99 19.74 11.19
CA PRO A 9 27.77 18.63 10.72
C PRO A 9 27.36 18.15 9.34
N GLU A 10 28.26 17.63 8.53
CA GLU A 10 28.02 17.18 7.16
C GLU A 10 26.82 16.24 7.05
N GLU A 11 26.57 15.44 8.07
CA GLU A 11 25.42 14.53 8.18
C GLU A 11 24.04 15.23 8.12
N TYR A 12 23.99 16.57 8.36
CA TYR A 12 22.76 17.37 8.26
C TYR A 12 22.69 18.26 7.02
N HIS A 13 23.72 18.22 6.15
CA HIS A 13 23.73 19.04 4.94
C HIS A 13 22.68 18.57 3.94
N LYS A 14 22.43 17.26 3.91
CA LYS A 14 21.47 16.62 3.02
C LYS A 14 20.88 15.40 3.72
N ILE A 15 19.55 15.30 3.76
CA ILE A 15 18.85 14.16 4.34
C ILE A 15 17.59 13.86 3.54
N LEU A 16 17.37 12.57 3.23
CA LEU A 16 16.22 12.11 2.47
C LEU A 16 15.32 11.20 3.31
N TYR A 17 14.02 11.35 3.10
CA TYR A 17 13.03 10.59 3.83
C TYR A 17 11.69 10.53 3.08
N PHE A 18 10.81 9.59 3.45
CA PHE A 18 9.43 9.59 3.01
C PHE A 18 8.60 10.62 3.78
N LYS A 19 7.88 11.47 3.07
CA LYS A 19 7.02 12.49 3.71
C LYS A 19 5.93 11.87 4.57
N ASN A 20 5.33 10.79 4.09
CA ASN A 20 4.30 10.05 4.77
C ASN A 20 4.83 8.64 5.10
N GLU A 21 5.85 8.60 5.97
CA GLU A 21 6.41 7.35 6.47
C GLU A 21 5.40 6.59 7.35
N GLY A 22 5.71 5.33 7.67
CA GLY A 22 4.93 4.53 8.59
C GLY A 22 3.83 3.69 7.94
N LYS A 23 2.82 3.36 8.73
CA LYS A 23 1.76 2.44 8.33
C LYS A 23 0.57 3.17 7.71
N HIS A 24 0.13 2.68 6.55
CA HIS A 24 -1.06 3.16 5.82
C HIS A 24 -1.99 1.99 5.56
N ILE A 25 -3.26 2.12 5.93
CA ILE A 25 -4.28 1.10 5.69
C ILE A 25 -5.12 1.54 4.49
N PHE A 26 -5.12 0.74 3.44
CA PHE A 26 -5.98 0.92 2.28
C PHE A 26 -7.25 0.09 2.46
N SER A 27 -8.39 0.77 2.59
CA SER A 27 -9.70 0.14 2.66
C SER A 27 -10.40 0.31 1.32
N TRP A 28 -10.33 -0.72 0.47
CA TRP A 28 -10.88 -0.72 -0.88
C TRP A 28 -12.02 -1.73 -1.02
N GLN A 29 -12.85 -1.49 -2.03
CA GLN A 29 -13.77 -2.50 -2.54
C GLN A 29 -13.06 -3.34 -3.60
N ALA A 30 -13.33 -4.65 -3.63
CA ALA A 30 -12.81 -5.53 -4.67
C ALA A 30 -13.30 -5.04 -6.05
N SER A 31 -12.38 -4.92 -6.99
CA SER A 31 -12.66 -4.47 -8.36
C SER A 31 -11.56 -4.97 -9.31
N GLU A 32 -11.80 -4.86 -10.60
CA GLU A 32 -10.79 -5.10 -11.64
C GLU A 32 -9.91 -3.86 -11.90
N ASN A 33 -10.05 -2.82 -11.10
CA ASN A 33 -9.33 -1.56 -11.29
C ASN A 33 -7.89 -1.64 -10.77
N THR A 34 -7.05 -0.81 -11.36
CA THR A 34 -5.74 -0.47 -10.82
C THR A 34 -5.85 0.82 -10.02
N VAL A 35 -5.25 0.86 -8.84
CA VAL A 35 -5.17 2.06 -8.01
C VAL A 35 -3.74 2.60 -8.07
N GLU A 36 -3.61 3.87 -8.41
CA GLU A 36 -2.34 4.59 -8.37
C GLU A 36 -2.18 5.30 -7.01
N GLU A 37 -1.04 5.08 -6.36
CA GLU A 37 -0.69 5.70 -5.07
C GLU A 37 0.59 6.52 -5.20
N PRO A 38 0.56 7.83 -4.89
CA PRO A 38 1.74 8.66 -4.86
C PRO A 38 2.57 8.40 -3.61
N LEU A 39 3.89 8.36 -3.76
CA LEU A 39 4.85 8.27 -2.68
C LEU A 39 5.83 9.43 -2.78
N LEU A 40 5.80 10.33 -1.79
CA LEU A 40 6.58 11.55 -1.80
C LEU A 40 7.90 11.37 -1.04
N VAL A 41 9.00 11.60 -1.72
CA VAL A 41 10.35 11.64 -1.14
C VAL A 41 10.80 13.09 -1.00
N ILE A 42 11.28 13.44 0.17
CA ILE A 42 11.81 14.77 0.50
C ILE A 42 13.33 14.71 0.57
N LYS A 43 13.97 15.70 -0.03
CA LYS A 43 15.38 16.04 0.22
C LYS A 43 15.41 17.33 1.03
N ALA A 44 15.79 17.22 2.30
CA ALA A 44 15.96 18.33 3.23
C ALA A 44 17.44 18.49 3.60
N GLY A 45 17.73 19.44 4.49
CA GLY A 45 19.07 19.69 5.01
C GLY A 45 19.47 21.15 4.87
N SER A 46 20.64 21.48 5.39
CA SER A 46 21.15 22.86 5.41
C SER A 46 21.70 23.32 4.04
N ASP A 47 22.01 22.39 3.14
CA ASP A 47 22.53 22.72 1.82
C ASP A 47 21.64 22.18 0.70
N PRO A 48 20.65 22.93 0.22
CA PRO A 48 19.77 22.51 -0.85
C PRO A 48 20.47 22.38 -2.22
N SER A 49 21.68 22.90 -2.37
CA SER A 49 22.44 22.83 -3.63
C SER A 49 22.95 21.44 -3.94
N LEU A 50 23.08 20.58 -2.92
CA LEU A 50 23.57 19.23 -3.08
C LEU A 50 22.59 18.36 -3.87
N THR A 51 23.14 17.58 -4.79
CA THR A 51 22.39 16.55 -5.53
C THR A 51 22.29 15.26 -4.71
N ALA A 52 21.33 14.40 -5.02
CA ALA A 52 21.19 13.10 -4.39
C ALA A 52 20.55 12.09 -5.32
N THR A 53 20.93 10.82 -5.17
CA THR A 53 20.24 9.70 -5.81
C THR A 53 19.82 8.70 -4.75
N VAL A 54 18.55 8.30 -4.79
CA VAL A 54 17.97 7.33 -3.87
C VAL A 54 17.16 6.30 -4.65
N ASN A 55 17.06 5.12 -4.08
CA ASN A 55 16.29 4.01 -4.60
C ASN A 55 15.20 3.59 -3.63
N VAL A 56 14.05 3.19 -4.13
CA VAL A 56 12.97 2.61 -3.35
C VAL A 56 12.88 1.11 -3.65
N ARG A 57 12.97 0.32 -2.61
CA ARG A 57 12.98 -1.14 -2.67
C ARG A 57 11.86 -1.73 -1.81
N ALA A 58 11.24 -2.79 -2.30
CA ALA A 58 10.35 -3.60 -1.47
C ALA A 58 11.17 -4.44 -0.46
N LEU A 59 10.68 -4.51 0.77
CA LEU A 59 11.21 -5.41 1.78
C LEU A 59 10.82 -6.86 1.47
N THR A 60 11.73 -7.78 1.80
CA THR A 60 11.45 -9.22 1.73
C THR A 60 10.50 -9.66 2.84
N GLN A 61 9.91 -10.86 2.71
CA GLN A 61 9.07 -11.43 3.77
C GLN A 61 9.83 -11.55 5.09
N GLN A 62 11.10 -11.95 5.04
CA GLN A 62 11.93 -12.04 6.25
C GLN A 62 12.09 -10.68 6.93
N GLU A 63 12.40 -9.63 6.17
CA GLU A 63 12.52 -8.26 6.69
C GLU A 63 11.20 -7.75 7.28
N ILE A 64 10.07 -8.10 6.66
CA ILE A 64 8.73 -7.77 7.17
C ILE A 64 8.48 -8.50 8.50
N ASP A 65 8.84 -9.76 8.58
CA ASP A 65 8.66 -10.55 9.81
C ASP A 65 9.50 -10.01 10.96
N GLU A 66 10.76 -9.67 10.70
CA GLU A 66 11.66 -9.12 11.70
C GLU A 66 11.26 -7.72 12.18
N ASN A 67 10.80 -6.86 11.28
CA ASN A 67 10.55 -5.45 11.57
C ASN A 67 9.09 -5.14 11.94
N TYR A 68 8.14 -5.99 11.55
CA TYR A 68 6.71 -5.75 11.76
C TYR A 68 5.97 -6.92 12.37
N SER A 69 6.06 -8.13 11.81
CA SER A 69 5.25 -9.26 12.27
C SER A 69 5.58 -9.64 13.71
N GLN A 70 6.85 -9.82 14.04
CA GLN A 70 7.29 -10.20 15.38
C GLN A 70 7.07 -9.08 16.41
N PRO A 71 7.49 -7.82 16.16
CA PRO A 71 7.27 -6.74 17.12
C PRO A 71 5.79 -6.45 17.40
N GLU A 72 4.93 -6.60 16.41
CA GLU A 72 3.50 -6.30 16.54
C GLU A 72 2.65 -7.54 16.92
N ASN A 73 3.26 -8.72 16.98
CA ASN A 73 2.55 -9.99 17.15
C ASN A 73 1.40 -10.16 16.16
N GLN A 74 1.64 -9.81 14.89
CA GLN A 74 0.69 -9.82 13.79
C GLN A 74 1.26 -10.60 12.61
N SER A 75 0.47 -11.50 12.03
CA SER A 75 0.86 -12.16 10.79
C SER A 75 0.71 -11.21 9.60
N TYR A 76 1.84 -10.71 9.09
CA TYR A 76 1.91 -9.95 7.84
C TYR A 76 2.47 -10.82 6.73
N LYS A 77 1.84 -10.78 5.56
CA LYS A 77 2.30 -11.47 4.36
C LYS A 77 2.45 -10.48 3.22
N THR A 78 3.64 -10.43 2.62
CA THR A 78 3.88 -9.52 1.49
C THR A 78 3.06 -9.94 0.27
N ILE A 79 2.54 -8.94 -0.47
CA ILE A 79 1.93 -9.19 -1.78
C ILE A 79 3.00 -9.66 -2.77
N THR A 80 2.57 -10.37 -3.80
CA THR A 80 3.47 -10.88 -4.86
C THR A 80 3.89 -9.75 -5.80
N PRO A 81 5.08 -9.84 -6.43
CA PRO A 81 5.59 -8.79 -7.31
C PRO A 81 4.71 -8.47 -8.51
N ASP A 82 3.82 -9.38 -8.92
CA ASP A 82 2.88 -9.18 -10.02
C ASP A 82 1.60 -8.43 -9.61
N ALA A 83 1.40 -8.18 -8.31
CA ALA A 83 0.25 -7.46 -7.77
C ALA A 83 0.46 -5.94 -7.70
N TYR A 84 1.66 -5.45 -7.94
CA TYR A 84 1.98 -4.03 -7.98
C TYR A 84 3.10 -3.73 -8.97
N SER A 85 3.26 -2.46 -9.32
CA SER A 85 4.40 -1.98 -10.11
C SER A 85 4.72 -0.54 -9.77
N PHE A 86 5.97 -0.14 -9.97
CA PHE A 86 6.31 1.27 -10.06
C PHE A 86 5.87 1.79 -11.43
N LYS A 87 5.20 2.94 -11.46
CA LYS A 87 4.79 3.59 -12.70
C LYS A 87 6.01 3.85 -13.58
N ASP A 88 5.90 3.46 -14.85
CA ASP A 88 7.00 3.56 -15.83
C ASP A 88 8.30 2.86 -15.41
N GLY A 89 8.23 1.94 -14.44
CA GLY A 89 9.39 1.25 -13.89
C GLY A 89 10.31 2.13 -13.04
N VAL A 90 9.88 3.34 -12.69
CA VAL A 90 10.69 4.31 -11.94
C VAL A 90 10.66 3.98 -10.46
N HIS A 91 11.78 3.51 -9.93
CA HIS A 91 12.00 3.26 -8.50
C HIS A 91 13.27 3.95 -7.97
N GLU A 92 14.00 4.64 -8.83
CA GLU A 92 15.15 5.47 -8.50
C GLU A 92 14.81 6.94 -8.77
N LEU A 93 15.21 7.80 -7.83
CA LEU A 93 15.04 9.25 -7.93
C LEU A 93 16.38 9.95 -7.84
N THR A 94 16.64 10.83 -8.80
CA THR A 94 17.78 11.74 -8.78
C THR A 94 17.27 13.16 -8.52
N PHE A 95 17.76 13.75 -7.44
CA PHE A 95 17.49 15.14 -7.05
C PHE A 95 18.60 16.03 -7.62
N ALA A 96 18.24 16.95 -8.47
CA ALA A 96 19.14 18.01 -8.93
C ALA A 96 19.32 19.09 -7.87
N THR A 97 20.23 20.03 -8.14
CA THR A 97 20.43 21.22 -7.33
C THR A 97 19.10 21.94 -7.08
N ASN A 98 18.83 22.27 -5.81
CA ASN A 98 17.62 22.95 -5.35
C ASN A 98 16.31 22.18 -5.53
N GLU A 99 16.33 20.94 -6.01
CA GLU A 99 15.16 20.06 -5.92
C GLU A 99 15.02 19.53 -4.49
N THR A 100 13.84 19.69 -3.91
CA THR A 100 13.56 19.35 -2.50
C THR A 100 12.54 18.24 -2.33
N SER A 101 11.81 17.88 -3.38
CA SER A 101 10.81 16.83 -3.34
C SER A 101 10.61 16.19 -4.70
N LYS A 102 10.33 14.88 -4.69
CA LYS A 102 9.94 14.11 -5.88
C LYS A 102 8.90 13.06 -5.52
N TYR A 103 8.01 12.80 -6.45
CA TYR A 103 7.04 11.71 -6.37
C TYR A 103 7.52 10.47 -7.11
N LEU A 104 7.29 9.33 -6.50
CA LEU A 104 7.13 8.03 -7.14
C LEU A 104 5.65 7.68 -7.17
N TYR A 105 5.25 6.86 -8.10
CA TYR A 105 3.88 6.37 -8.19
C TYR A 105 3.88 4.85 -8.22
N LEU A 106 3.02 4.25 -7.42
CA LEU A 106 2.78 2.82 -7.38
C LEU A 106 1.43 2.53 -8.02
N ASN A 107 1.37 1.48 -8.82
CA ASN A 107 0.13 0.96 -9.35
C ASN A 107 -0.17 -0.38 -8.66
N PHE A 108 -1.35 -0.51 -8.06
CA PHE A 108 -1.81 -1.71 -7.38
C PHE A 108 -2.92 -2.38 -8.17
N ASP A 109 -2.76 -3.68 -8.44
CA ASP A 109 -3.81 -4.52 -9.02
C ASP A 109 -4.74 -4.99 -7.91
N VAL A 110 -5.88 -4.35 -7.78
CA VAL A 110 -6.84 -4.59 -6.68
C VAL A 110 -7.38 -6.02 -6.73
N ALA A 111 -7.66 -6.55 -7.92
CA ALA A 111 -8.17 -7.91 -8.08
C ALA A 111 -7.16 -8.96 -7.61
N LYS A 112 -5.90 -8.83 -7.99
CA LYS A 112 -4.82 -9.73 -7.54
C LYS A 112 -4.61 -9.66 -6.04
N ILE A 113 -4.55 -8.47 -5.46
CA ILE A 113 -4.39 -8.28 -4.02
C ILE A 113 -5.57 -8.90 -3.27
N TYR A 114 -6.79 -8.74 -3.77
CA TYR A 114 -7.97 -9.37 -3.17
C TYR A 114 -7.91 -10.90 -3.19
N GLN A 115 -7.44 -11.50 -4.30
CA GLN A 115 -7.21 -12.95 -4.37
C GLN A 115 -6.15 -13.40 -3.36
N LEU A 116 -5.08 -12.64 -3.18
CA LEU A 116 -4.05 -12.93 -2.18
C LEU A 116 -4.62 -12.87 -0.76
N ILE A 117 -5.46 -11.90 -0.44
CA ILE A 117 -6.16 -11.80 0.85
C ILE A 117 -6.99 -13.07 1.11
N LYS A 118 -7.77 -13.51 0.14
CA LYS A 118 -8.59 -14.73 0.25
C LYS A 118 -7.76 -16.00 0.40
N SER A 119 -6.56 -16.04 -0.18
CA SER A 119 -5.66 -17.20 -0.11
C SER A 119 -4.85 -17.29 1.20
N ALA A 120 -4.85 -16.24 2.01
CA ALA A 120 -4.07 -16.16 3.24
C ALA A 120 -4.94 -15.74 4.44
N PRO A 121 -5.95 -16.54 4.82
CA PRO A 121 -6.79 -16.25 5.96
C PRO A 121 -5.95 -16.18 7.24
N GLY A 122 -6.24 -15.19 8.09
CA GLY A 122 -5.49 -14.93 9.31
C GLY A 122 -4.22 -14.10 9.15
N SER A 123 -3.83 -13.75 7.93
CA SER A 123 -2.74 -12.82 7.66
C SER A 123 -3.26 -11.51 7.08
N LYS A 124 -2.55 -10.41 7.37
CA LYS A 124 -2.77 -9.13 6.69
C LYS A 124 -1.79 -9.01 5.51
N LEU A 125 -2.32 -8.74 4.33
CA LEU A 125 -1.50 -8.55 3.13
C LEU A 125 -0.91 -7.15 3.16
N VAL A 126 0.38 -7.05 2.88
CA VAL A 126 1.15 -5.81 2.98
C VAL A 126 2.11 -5.64 1.81
N LEU A 127 2.52 -4.41 1.58
CA LEU A 127 3.74 -4.04 0.86
C LEU A 127 4.53 -3.09 1.75
N ALA A 128 5.76 -3.44 2.07
CA ALA A 128 6.68 -2.56 2.76
C ALA A 128 7.74 -2.08 1.79
N LEU A 129 7.98 -0.77 1.76
CA LEU A 129 9.00 -0.13 0.92
C LEU A 129 10.03 0.58 1.79
N GLN A 130 11.28 0.55 1.35
CA GLN A 130 12.39 1.22 2.01
C GLN A 130 13.13 2.12 1.04
N LEU A 131 13.42 3.33 1.51
CA LEU A 131 14.30 4.28 0.84
C LEU A 131 15.76 3.95 1.17
N GLU A 132 16.59 3.84 0.15
CA GLU A 132 18.00 3.48 0.26
C GLU A 132 18.86 4.42 -0.59
N SER A 133 20.12 4.57 -0.20
CA SER A 133 21.13 5.27 -1.00
C SER A 133 22.46 4.55 -0.90
N THR A 134 23.26 4.62 -1.97
CA THR A 134 24.66 4.21 -1.94
C THR A 134 25.56 5.21 -1.24
N GLU A 135 25.09 6.43 -1.05
CA GLU A 135 25.74 7.48 -0.28
C GLU A 135 25.38 7.33 1.20
N GLU A 136 26.37 7.10 2.05
CA GLU A 136 26.16 6.88 3.48
C GLU A 136 25.60 8.13 4.18
N GLY A 137 24.75 7.92 5.18
CA GLY A 137 24.27 8.95 6.09
C GLY A 137 23.23 9.92 5.53
N ILE A 138 22.87 9.83 4.24
CA ILE A 138 21.89 10.77 3.65
C ILE A 138 20.43 10.35 3.81
N VAL A 139 20.14 9.12 4.18
CA VAL A 139 18.78 8.62 4.40
C VAL A 139 18.46 8.61 5.89
N ASN A 140 17.35 9.25 6.26
CA ASN A 140 16.86 9.21 7.64
C ASN A 140 16.27 7.81 7.93
N VAL A 141 16.97 7.03 8.74
CA VAL A 141 16.60 5.63 9.05
C VAL A 141 15.31 5.48 9.84
N GLU A 142 14.84 6.55 10.49
CA GLU A 142 13.56 6.54 11.22
C GLU A 142 12.38 6.86 10.31
N MET A 143 12.62 7.47 9.15
CA MET A 143 11.60 7.91 8.19
C MET A 143 11.81 7.33 6.78
N ASN A 144 12.50 6.20 6.68
CA ASN A 144 12.85 5.61 5.39
C ASN A 144 11.95 4.44 4.97
N ARG A 145 10.87 4.18 5.70
CA ARG A 145 9.96 3.05 5.41
C ARG A 145 8.51 3.47 5.37
N VAL A 146 7.77 2.82 4.49
CA VAL A 146 6.31 2.82 4.47
C VAL A 146 5.81 1.37 4.49
N LEU A 147 4.73 1.13 5.21
CA LEU A 147 4.03 -0.15 5.25
C LEU A 147 2.59 0.08 4.79
N TYR A 148 2.26 -0.40 3.60
CA TYR A 148 0.89 -0.45 3.10
C TYR A 148 0.22 -1.73 3.55
N VAL A 149 -0.91 -1.62 4.23
CA VAL A 149 -1.76 -2.74 4.67
C VAL A 149 -3.03 -2.72 3.82
N PHE A 150 -3.33 -3.83 3.16
CA PHE A 150 -4.47 -3.93 2.25
C PHE A 150 -5.67 -4.56 2.97
N ASP A 151 -6.72 -3.77 3.13
CA ASP A 151 -8.03 -4.20 3.61
C ASP A 151 -9.02 -4.07 2.45
N ILE A 152 -9.22 -5.16 1.70
CA ILE A 152 -10.10 -5.19 0.54
C ILE A 152 -11.30 -6.08 0.87
N ASN A 153 -12.48 -5.47 0.85
CA ASN A 153 -13.74 -6.16 1.06
C ASN A 153 -14.33 -6.61 -0.29
N GLY A 154 -15.05 -7.73 -0.25
CA GLY A 154 -15.82 -8.18 -1.40
C GLY A 154 -16.82 -7.11 -1.85
N GLN A 155 -17.22 -7.15 -3.11
CA GLN A 155 -18.28 -6.27 -3.61
C GLN A 155 -19.49 -6.41 -2.71
N GLN A 156 -19.97 -5.30 -2.16
CA GLN A 156 -21.29 -5.30 -1.54
C GLN A 156 -22.31 -5.61 -2.63
N VAL A 157 -23.03 -6.71 -2.45
CA VAL A 157 -24.22 -6.96 -3.27
C VAL A 157 -25.21 -5.87 -2.87
N GLU A 158 -25.32 -4.81 -3.66
CA GLU A 158 -26.50 -3.99 -3.57
C GLU A 158 -27.68 -4.89 -3.92
N TRP A 159 -28.50 -5.15 -2.92
CA TRP A 159 -29.83 -5.72 -3.13
C TRP A 159 -30.64 -4.66 -3.88
N GLY A 160 -30.34 -4.51 -5.18
CA GLY A 160 -31.15 -3.70 -6.04
C GLY A 160 -32.58 -4.22 -5.95
N LYS A 161 -33.55 -3.33 -6.04
CA LYS A 161 -34.96 -3.66 -6.18
C LYS A 161 -35.16 -4.53 -7.41
N LYS A 162 -34.86 -5.83 -7.32
CA LYS A 162 -35.30 -6.82 -8.29
C LYS A 162 -36.70 -7.23 -7.86
N ASP A 163 -37.61 -7.20 -8.78
CA ASP A 163 -39.01 -7.60 -8.60
C ASP A 163 -39.09 -8.95 -7.90
N ILE A 164 -39.66 -8.92 -6.70
CA ILE A 164 -39.99 -10.13 -5.96
C ILE A 164 -41.20 -10.73 -6.64
N GLN A 165 -41.03 -11.79 -7.40
CA GLN A 165 -42.18 -12.54 -7.89
C GLN A 165 -42.69 -13.45 -6.78
N ILE A 166 -43.88 -13.19 -6.33
CA ILE A 166 -44.62 -14.06 -5.42
C ILE A 166 -45.29 -15.14 -6.28
N GLU A 167 -44.69 -16.35 -6.27
CA GLU A 167 -45.21 -17.48 -7.09
C GLU A 167 -46.49 -18.11 -6.51
N SER A 168 -46.73 -17.99 -5.21
CA SER A 168 -48.01 -18.43 -4.61
C SER A 168 -48.25 -17.76 -3.26
N ALA A 169 -49.47 -17.28 -3.04
CA ALA A 169 -49.96 -16.87 -1.76
C ALA A 169 -51.29 -17.60 -1.48
N THR A 170 -51.33 -18.41 -0.40
CA THR A 170 -52.55 -18.96 0.11
C THR A 170 -52.82 -18.39 1.49
N TYR A 171 -54.11 -18.19 1.80
CA TYR A 171 -54.56 -17.55 3.06
C TYR A 171 -54.19 -18.31 4.32
N SER A 172 -53.70 -19.54 4.22
CA SER A 172 -53.36 -20.39 5.37
C SER A 172 -51.82 -20.55 5.59
N SER A 173 -51.02 -20.22 4.60
CA SER A 173 -49.55 -20.20 4.72
C SER A 173 -48.96 -19.36 3.59
N MET A 174 -48.22 -18.33 3.96
CA MET A 174 -47.45 -17.55 3.00
C MET A 174 -46.06 -18.10 2.92
N SER A 175 -45.70 -18.80 1.84
CA SER A 175 -44.33 -19.15 1.53
C SER A 175 -43.83 -18.21 0.45
N VAL A 176 -42.82 -17.42 0.78
CA VAL A 176 -42.12 -16.57 -0.17
C VAL A 176 -40.92 -17.33 -0.71
N LYS A 177 -40.92 -17.68 -1.98
CA LYS A 177 -39.75 -18.25 -2.64
C LYS A 177 -38.94 -17.11 -3.20
N LEU A 178 -37.85 -16.77 -2.52
CA LEU A 178 -36.91 -15.79 -3.00
C LEU A 178 -35.95 -16.47 -3.99
N LYS A 179 -36.03 -16.09 -5.26
CA LYS A 179 -35.04 -16.45 -6.26
C LYS A 179 -34.06 -15.28 -6.38
N ALA A 180 -32.92 -15.38 -5.71
CA ALA A 180 -31.84 -14.44 -5.90
C ALA A 180 -30.92 -14.99 -7.00
N GLU A 181 -30.83 -14.32 -8.13
CA GLU A 181 -29.72 -14.52 -9.06
C GLU A 181 -28.53 -13.74 -8.48
N ILE A 182 -27.58 -14.50 -7.94
CA ILE A 182 -26.29 -13.99 -7.49
C ILE A 182 -25.41 -13.92 -8.72
N ALA A 183 -24.84 -12.77 -9.03
CA ALA A 183 -23.82 -12.68 -10.07
C ALA A 183 -22.69 -13.71 -9.80
N ASP A 184 -22.19 -14.34 -10.84
CA ASP A 184 -21.30 -15.53 -10.82
C ASP A 184 -20.03 -15.44 -9.98
N ASN A 185 -19.76 -14.32 -9.31
CA ASN A 185 -18.54 -14.06 -8.52
C ASN A 185 -18.70 -14.30 -7.03
N ILE A 186 -19.85 -14.71 -6.53
CA ILE A 186 -20.07 -15.04 -5.12
C ILE A 186 -20.37 -16.53 -4.99
N SER A 187 -19.34 -17.34 -5.03
CA SER A 187 -19.43 -18.72 -4.59
C SER A 187 -19.46 -18.74 -3.06
N ASN A 188 -20.55 -19.19 -2.49
CA ASN A 188 -20.88 -19.43 -1.08
C ASN A 188 -21.72 -18.35 -0.40
N PHE A 189 -22.98 -18.31 -0.77
CA PHE A 189 -24.03 -17.92 0.13
C PHE A 189 -24.83 -19.16 0.51
N SER A 190 -24.62 -19.70 1.71
CA SER A 190 -25.54 -20.64 2.35
C SER A 190 -26.50 -19.85 3.23
N CYS A 191 -27.79 -19.92 2.97
CA CYS A 191 -28.81 -19.52 3.92
C CYS A 191 -28.84 -20.52 5.08
#